data_7753af1d2edb6b4dd553dc7ac7afd3c3
#
_entry.id   7753af1d2edb6b4dd553dc7ac7afd3c3
#
_cell.length_a   1.000
_cell.length_b   1.000
_cell.length_c   1.000
_cell.angle_alpha   90.00
_cell.angle_beta   90.00
_cell.angle_gamma   90.00
#
_symmetry.space_group_name_H-M   'P 1'
#
loop_
_entity.id
_entity.type
_entity.pdbx_description
1 polymer ?
#
loop_
_entity_poly.entity_id
_entity_poly.type
_entity_poly.pdbx_seq_one_letter_code
_entity_poly.pdbx_strand_id
1 'polypeptide(L)'
;MALFHRKKQVEAPEPEAEPLGLPGAPETDMSGRRSVDDHRDYLCSLVQAVPPVAVEVPRAVGLAVCEDVHAPHDVPVVTTAVIDGYALDSASTRMAGRPDAVEIQVDRRPPSPVIPGTAVRVMAGSLLPEGTDCVLPPDLLNVDGDIVLFSPVKRWAGARLAGSDYGRGEVLVRNGTILHPGIISVLASAGIDEVFVRPRPKVVIVAVRADEDQRAEIERKARAN
;
A
#
# COMPACT_ATOMS: atom_id res chain seq x y z
N MET A 1 -10.87 45.35 23.25
CA MET A 1 -11.36 45.67 21.90
C MET A 1 -10.16 45.51 20.96
N ALA A 2 -9.94 44.33 20.42
CA ALA A 2 -8.79 43.97 19.57
C ALA A 2 -9.29 43.83 18.12
N LEU A 3 -8.83 44.75 17.25
CA LEU A 3 -9.11 44.73 15.83
C LEU A 3 -8.27 43.60 15.15
N PHE A 4 -8.92 42.56 14.69
CA PHE A 4 -8.32 41.60 13.78
C PHE A 4 -8.20 42.21 12.39
N HIS A 5 -6.97 42.52 11.97
CA HIS A 5 -6.64 42.85 10.60
C HIS A 5 -6.63 41.55 9.77
N ARG A 6 -7.67 41.37 8.95
CA ARG A 6 -7.77 40.31 7.94
C ARG A 6 -6.75 40.64 6.84
N LYS A 7 -5.62 39.90 6.83
CA LYS A 7 -4.68 39.95 5.68
C LYS A 7 -5.42 39.50 4.43
N LYS A 8 -5.58 40.40 3.45
CA LYS A 8 -5.96 40.06 2.09
C LYS A 8 -4.90 39.09 1.56
N GLN A 9 -5.31 37.85 1.24
CA GLN A 9 -4.51 36.97 0.39
C GLN A 9 -4.41 37.67 -0.97
N VAL A 10 -3.18 38.02 -1.34
CA VAL A 10 -2.85 38.43 -2.70
C VAL A 10 -2.85 37.14 -3.50
N GLU A 11 -3.88 36.93 -4.29
CA GLU A 11 -3.93 35.89 -5.30
C GLU A 11 -2.73 36.11 -6.23
N ALA A 12 -1.84 35.11 -6.32
CA ALA A 12 -0.74 35.12 -7.27
C ALA A 12 -1.33 35.25 -8.69
N PRO A 13 -0.78 36.10 -9.59
CA PRO A 13 -1.27 36.18 -10.93
C PRO A 13 -1.16 34.77 -11.57
N GLU A 14 -2.28 34.31 -12.14
CA GLU A 14 -2.26 33.12 -13.01
C GLU A 14 -1.18 33.32 -14.07
N PRO A 15 -0.28 32.33 -14.26
CA PRO A 15 0.70 32.46 -15.36
C PRO A 15 -0.06 32.59 -16.66
N GLU A 16 0.18 33.69 -17.37
CA GLU A 16 -0.29 33.87 -18.77
C GLU A 16 0.22 32.67 -19.56
N ALA A 17 -0.71 31.81 -19.98
CA ALA A 17 -0.39 30.64 -20.80
C ALA A 17 0.18 31.16 -22.12
N GLU A 18 1.47 30.91 -22.36
CA GLU A 18 2.04 31.11 -23.70
C GLU A 18 1.16 30.39 -24.74
N PRO A 19 0.83 31.01 -25.86
CA PRO A 19 0.01 30.35 -26.87
C PRO A 19 0.73 29.09 -27.34
N LEU A 20 0.21 27.94 -26.99
CA LEU A 20 0.67 26.63 -27.44
C LEU A 20 0.64 26.66 -28.97
N GLY A 21 1.83 26.71 -29.59
CA GLY A 21 1.96 26.50 -31.03
C GLY A 21 1.48 25.06 -31.34
N LEU A 22 0.23 24.94 -31.77
CA LEU A 22 -0.32 23.65 -32.13
C LEU A 22 0.46 23.08 -33.33
N PRO A 23 0.90 21.81 -33.27
CA PRO A 23 1.53 21.15 -34.39
C PRO A 23 0.57 21.15 -35.58
N GLY A 24 1.14 21.30 -36.79
CA GLY A 24 0.36 21.29 -38.02
C GLY A 24 -0.54 20.05 -38.12
N ALA A 25 -1.77 20.25 -38.56
CA ALA A 25 -2.68 19.13 -38.80
C ALA A 25 -2.09 18.16 -39.83
N PRO A 26 -2.25 16.83 -39.67
CA PRO A 26 -1.82 15.85 -40.68
C PRO A 26 -2.45 16.14 -42.05
N GLU A 27 -1.77 15.73 -43.10
CA GLU A 27 -2.28 15.87 -44.47
C GLU A 27 -3.60 15.11 -44.64
N THR A 28 -4.48 15.65 -45.47
CA THR A 28 -5.71 14.98 -45.90
C THR A 28 -5.47 14.26 -47.21
N ASP A 29 -6.23 13.19 -47.47
CA ASP A 29 -6.26 12.54 -48.78
C ASP A 29 -6.80 13.49 -49.88
N MET A 30 -6.76 13.06 -51.13
CA MET A 30 -7.28 13.85 -52.27
C MET A 30 -8.79 14.18 -52.17
N SER A 31 -9.54 13.52 -51.27
CA SER A 31 -10.95 13.81 -50.99
C SER A 31 -11.14 14.76 -49.80
N GLY A 32 -10.06 15.26 -49.20
CA GLY A 32 -10.10 16.10 -48.01
C GLY A 32 -10.40 15.36 -46.71
N ARG A 33 -10.27 14.01 -46.70
CA ARG A 33 -10.53 13.17 -45.55
C ARG A 33 -9.22 12.70 -44.90
N ARG A 34 -9.28 12.41 -43.62
CA ARG A 34 -8.21 11.74 -42.85
C ARG A 34 -8.66 10.38 -42.43
N SER A 35 -7.72 9.45 -42.25
CA SER A 35 -8.02 8.22 -41.55
C SER A 35 -8.37 8.50 -40.07
N VAL A 36 -9.15 7.63 -39.46
CA VAL A 36 -9.51 7.79 -38.04
C VAL A 36 -8.26 7.67 -37.17
N ASP A 37 -7.33 6.80 -37.55
CA ASP A 37 -6.09 6.57 -36.81
C ASP A 37 -5.16 7.79 -36.86
N ASP A 38 -4.93 8.37 -38.05
CA ASP A 38 -4.11 9.58 -38.18
C ASP A 38 -4.71 10.77 -37.42
N HIS A 39 -6.04 10.88 -37.43
CA HIS A 39 -6.71 11.93 -36.68
C HIS A 39 -6.62 11.73 -35.18
N ARG A 40 -6.77 10.49 -34.69
CA ARG A 40 -6.58 10.15 -33.27
C ARG A 40 -5.15 10.46 -32.83
N ASP A 41 -4.17 10.00 -33.59
CA ASP A 41 -2.76 10.20 -33.25
C ASP A 41 -2.39 11.70 -33.25
N TYR A 42 -2.95 12.48 -34.17
CA TYR A 42 -2.85 13.93 -34.14
C TYR A 42 -3.44 14.52 -32.86
N LEU A 43 -4.67 14.15 -32.50
CA LEU A 43 -5.30 14.63 -31.26
C LEU A 43 -4.47 14.24 -30.02
N CYS A 44 -3.96 13.01 -29.97
CA CYS A 44 -3.09 12.57 -28.89
C CYS A 44 -1.79 13.37 -28.79
N SER A 45 -1.25 13.83 -29.95
CA SER A 45 -0.04 14.68 -29.98
C SER A 45 -0.26 16.08 -29.44
N LEU A 46 -1.51 16.56 -29.44
CA LEU A 46 -1.88 17.89 -28.91
C LEU A 46 -2.05 17.87 -27.37
N VAL A 47 -2.24 16.70 -26.78
CA VAL A 47 -2.53 16.56 -25.35
C VAL A 47 -1.26 16.28 -24.59
N GLN A 48 -0.93 17.13 -23.64
CA GLN A 48 0.14 16.88 -22.68
C GLN A 48 -0.41 16.16 -21.44
N ALA A 49 0.40 15.26 -20.89
CA ALA A 49 0.02 14.59 -19.63
C ALA A 49 -0.07 15.64 -18.52
N VAL A 50 -1.16 15.60 -17.75
CA VAL A 50 -1.32 16.48 -16.58
C VAL A 50 -0.17 16.24 -15.60
N PRO A 51 0.47 17.30 -15.06
CA PRO A 51 1.56 17.15 -14.11
C PRO A 51 1.15 16.32 -12.89
N PRO A 52 2.07 15.51 -12.32
CA PRO A 52 1.82 14.78 -11.09
C PRO A 52 1.55 15.75 -9.93
N VAL A 53 0.69 15.34 -9.01
CA VAL A 53 0.43 16.04 -7.75
C VAL A 53 0.53 15.07 -6.59
N ALA A 54 1.04 15.54 -5.45
CA ALA A 54 1.01 14.79 -4.20
C ALA A 54 -0.42 14.78 -3.66
N VAL A 55 -0.93 13.60 -3.32
CA VAL A 55 -2.28 13.42 -2.77
C VAL A 55 -2.19 12.47 -1.58
N GLU A 56 -2.90 12.80 -0.51
CA GLU A 56 -3.06 11.90 0.64
C GLU A 56 -3.62 10.54 0.19
N VAL A 57 -3.03 9.46 0.66
CA VAL A 57 -3.37 8.09 0.25
C VAL A 57 -4.88 7.80 0.29
N PRO A 58 -5.66 8.19 1.33
CA PRO A 58 -7.10 7.94 1.35
C PRO A 58 -7.89 8.65 0.24
N ARG A 59 -7.35 9.77 -0.26
CA ARG A 59 -7.99 10.57 -1.34
C ARG A 59 -7.55 10.16 -2.73
N ALA A 60 -6.55 9.31 -2.84
CA ALA A 60 -5.97 8.89 -4.12
C ALA A 60 -6.74 7.77 -4.81
N VAL A 61 -7.85 7.28 -4.25
CA VAL A 61 -8.67 6.21 -4.84
C VAL A 61 -9.13 6.58 -6.25
N GLY A 62 -8.86 5.67 -7.20
CA GLY A 62 -9.23 5.84 -8.61
C GLY A 62 -8.29 6.74 -9.42
N LEU A 63 -7.19 7.20 -8.82
CA LEU A 63 -6.11 7.91 -9.52
C LEU A 63 -4.95 6.95 -9.82
N ALA A 64 -4.16 7.26 -10.86
CA ALA A 64 -2.99 6.47 -11.23
C ALA A 64 -1.72 7.06 -10.63
N VAL A 65 -0.88 6.23 -10.02
CA VAL A 65 0.45 6.65 -9.52
C VAL A 65 1.39 6.98 -10.67
N CYS A 66 2.29 7.93 -10.44
CA CYS A 66 3.22 8.45 -11.46
C CYS A 66 4.64 7.92 -11.32
N GLU A 67 4.91 7.17 -10.27
CA GLU A 67 6.19 6.55 -9.97
C GLU A 67 6.01 5.24 -9.22
N ASP A 68 7.03 4.41 -9.17
CA ASP A 68 7.02 3.20 -8.35
C ASP A 68 7.05 3.59 -6.87
N VAL A 69 6.10 3.07 -6.10
CA VAL A 69 6.00 3.30 -4.65
C VAL A 69 6.67 2.16 -3.93
N HIS A 70 7.69 2.46 -3.14
CA HIS A 70 8.49 1.47 -2.42
C HIS A 70 8.16 1.44 -0.93
N ALA A 71 8.31 0.26 -0.30
CA ALA A 71 8.18 0.11 1.15
C ALA A 71 9.28 0.91 1.87
N PRO A 72 8.95 1.87 2.75
CA PRO A 72 9.95 2.67 3.48
C PRO A 72 10.68 1.85 4.56
N HIS A 73 10.06 0.79 5.05
CA HIS A 73 10.55 -0.14 6.05
C HIS A 73 9.96 -1.53 5.81
N ASP A 74 10.42 -2.51 6.58
CA ASP A 74 9.83 -3.86 6.59
C ASP A 74 8.37 -3.83 7.05
N VAL A 75 7.51 -4.69 6.47
CA VAL A 75 6.11 -4.85 6.88
C VAL A 75 5.85 -6.33 7.16
N PRO A 76 5.47 -6.70 8.39
CA PRO A 76 5.46 -5.88 9.60
C PRO A 76 6.88 -5.42 10.01
N VAL A 77 6.94 -4.35 10.79
CA VAL A 77 8.22 -3.75 11.24
C VAL A 77 8.98 -4.67 12.18
N VAL A 78 8.25 -5.47 12.97
CA VAL A 78 8.79 -6.37 14.00
C VAL A 78 8.18 -7.76 13.88
N THR A 79 8.90 -8.77 14.34
CA THR A 79 8.37 -10.13 14.42
C THR A 79 7.32 -10.22 15.54
N THR A 80 6.15 -10.75 15.23
CA THR A 80 5.00 -10.84 16.13
C THR A 80 4.48 -12.27 16.27
N ALA A 81 3.81 -12.56 17.37
CA ALA A 81 3.05 -13.80 17.55
C ALA A 81 1.80 -13.80 16.65
N VAL A 82 1.53 -14.90 15.96
CA VAL A 82 0.31 -15.07 15.15
C VAL A 82 -0.87 -15.59 15.97
N ILE A 83 -0.56 -16.34 17.03
CA ILE A 83 -1.54 -16.98 17.90
C ILE A 83 -1.28 -16.62 19.38
N ASP A 84 -2.31 -16.72 20.20
CA ASP A 84 -2.15 -16.75 21.64
C ASP A 84 -1.42 -18.03 22.04
N GLY A 85 -0.45 -17.93 22.95
CA GLY A 85 0.30 -19.11 23.34
C GLY A 85 1.56 -18.81 24.15
N TYR A 86 2.58 -19.61 23.90
CA TYR A 86 3.84 -19.56 24.62
C TYR A 86 5.00 -19.44 23.64
N ALA A 87 5.75 -18.34 23.75
CA ALA A 87 6.96 -18.09 22.98
C ALA A 87 8.17 -18.76 23.66
N LEU A 88 9.01 -19.42 22.88
CA LEU A 88 10.21 -20.10 23.33
C LEU A 88 11.27 -20.19 22.23
N ASP A 89 12.48 -20.63 22.59
CA ASP A 89 13.54 -20.95 21.63
C ASP A 89 13.32 -22.37 21.06
N SER A 90 13.11 -22.46 19.74
CA SER A 90 12.91 -23.74 19.04
C SER A 90 14.08 -24.71 19.19
N ALA A 91 15.32 -24.19 19.38
CA ALA A 91 16.48 -25.02 19.58
C ALA A 91 16.40 -25.86 20.85
N SER A 92 15.71 -25.38 21.89
CA SER A 92 15.46 -26.11 23.13
C SER A 92 14.57 -27.36 22.95
N THR A 93 13.85 -27.44 21.82
CA THR A 93 12.94 -28.54 21.52
C THR A 93 13.56 -29.68 20.71
N ARG A 94 14.83 -29.54 20.27
CA ARG A 94 15.46 -30.47 19.32
C ARG A 94 15.57 -31.91 19.81
N MET A 95 15.60 -32.10 21.12
CA MET A 95 15.69 -33.42 21.71
C MET A 95 14.33 -34.10 21.93
N ALA A 96 13.25 -33.43 21.69
CA ALA A 96 11.89 -33.97 21.81
C ALA A 96 11.73 -35.24 20.92
N GLY A 97 11.17 -36.29 21.46
CA GLY A 97 10.93 -37.58 20.79
C GLY A 97 12.13 -38.54 20.70
N ARG A 98 13.22 -38.32 21.51
CA ARG A 98 14.42 -39.17 21.54
C ARG A 98 14.96 -39.41 22.95
N PRO A 99 14.67 -40.48 23.57
CA PRO A 99 13.46 -41.32 23.64
C PRO A 99 12.35 -40.62 24.43
N ASP A 100 12.68 -39.50 25.14
CA ASP A 100 11.83 -38.84 26.11
C ASP A 100 11.27 -37.54 25.58
N ALA A 101 10.16 -37.08 26.15
CA ALA A 101 9.62 -35.75 25.90
C ALA A 101 10.56 -34.68 26.50
N VAL A 102 10.61 -33.51 25.85
CA VAL A 102 11.27 -32.31 26.40
C VAL A 102 10.25 -31.51 27.18
N GLU A 103 10.58 -31.19 28.41
CA GLU A 103 9.79 -30.32 29.28
C GLU A 103 10.35 -28.90 29.20
N ILE A 104 9.47 -27.92 28.94
CA ILE A 104 9.81 -26.51 28.87
C ILE A 104 9.05 -25.77 29.96
N GLN A 105 9.77 -25.13 30.86
CA GLN A 105 9.20 -24.42 31.99
C GLN A 105 8.53 -23.11 31.54
N VAL A 106 7.33 -22.83 32.05
CA VAL A 106 6.63 -21.57 31.77
C VAL A 106 7.00 -20.55 32.82
N ASP A 107 7.74 -19.54 32.41
CA ASP A 107 8.09 -18.39 33.27
C ASP A 107 7.08 -17.24 33.10
N ARG A 108 6.51 -16.82 34.23
CA ARG A 108 5.55 -15.70 34.27
C ARG A 108 6.24 -14.31 34.30
N ARG A 109 7.54 -14.28 34.59
CA ARG A 109 8.36 -13.08 34.68
C ARG A 109 9.73 -13.35 34.06
N PRO A 110 9.78 -13.68 32.77
CA PRO A 110 11.03 -14.07 32.13
C PRO A 110 12.03 -12.92 32.14
N PRO A 111 13.33 -13.23 32.22
CA PRO A 111 14.38 -12.27 31.92
C PRO A 111 14.30 -11.87 30.43
N SER A 112 14.92 -10.75 30.07
CA SER A 112 15.13 -10.37 28.69
C SER A 112 16.65 -10.37 28.40
N PRO A 113 17.13 -11.20 27.49
CA PRO A 113 16.41 -12.21 26.66
C PRO A 113 15.88 -13.41 27.46
N VAL A 114 14.87 -14.08 26.90
CA VAL A 114 14.31 -15.32 27.48
C VAL A 114 15.37 -16.41 27.44
N ILE A 115 15.51 -17.15 28.55
CA ILE A 115 16.53 -18.19 28.70
C ILE A 115 16.11 -19.46 27.94
N PRO A 116 17.02 -20.10 27.17
CA PRO A 116 16.73 -21.38 26.53
C PRO A 116 16.15 -22.43 27.51
N GLY A 117 15.15 -23.16 27.08
CA GLY A 117 14.43 -24.13 27.89
C GLY A 117 13.29 -23.53 28.73
N THR A 118 13.05 -22.24 28.62
CA THR A 118 11.87 -21.57 29.20
C THR A 118 10.94 -21.04 28.14
N ALA A 119 9.66 -20.89 28.47
CA ALA A 119 8.64 -20.31 27.62
C ALA A 119 7.92 -19.18 28.36
N VAL A 120 7.46 -18.20 27.59
CA VAL A 120 6.74 -17.05 28.10
C VAL A 120 5.42 -16.88 27.39
N ARG A 121 4.36 -16.55 28.14
CA ARG A 121 3.04 -16.32 27.55
C ARG A 121 3.03 -15.08 26.67
N VAL A 122 2.49 -15.22 25.46
CA VAL A 122 2.28 -14.14 24.50
C VAL A 122 0.85 -14.15 23.96
N MET A 123 0.39 -13.01 23.51
CA MET A 123 -0.90 -12.87 22.82
C MET A 123 -0.67 -12.66 21.33
N ALA A 124 -1.61 -13.09 20.50
CA ALA A 124 -1.60 -12.81 19.08
C ALA A 124 -1.42 -11.29 18.81
N GLY A 125 -0.55 -10.96 17.86
CA GLY A 125 -0.20 -9.58 17.52
C GLY A 125 0.85 -8.94 18.42
N SER A 126 1.23 -9.54 19.56
CA SER A 126 2.29 -9.00 20.42
C SER A 126 3.68 -9.22 19.81
N LEU A 127 4.61 -8.34 20.17
CA LEU A 127 6.02 -8.50 19.84
C LEU A 127 6.54 -9.84 20.37
N LEU A 128 7.31 -10.56 19.54
CA LEU A 128 7.97 -11.77 19.97
C LEU A 128 9.13 -11.42 20.92
N PRO A 129 9.17 -11.98 22.16
CA PRO A 129 10.22 -11.66 23.10
C PRO A 129 11.61 -12.06 22.60
N GLU A 130 12.63 -11.26 22.96
CA GLU A 130 14.02 -11.56 22.63
C GLU A 130 14.45 -12.91 23.26
N GLY A 131 15.16 -13.73 22.48
CA GLY A 131 15.56 -15.09 22.88
C GLY A 131 14.54 -16.15 22.50
N THR A 132 13.42 -15.77 21.86
CA THR A 132 12.40 -16.71 21.36
C THR A 132 12.28 -16.62 19.84
N ASP A 133 11.94 -17.74 19.20
CA ASP A 133 11.81 -17.84 17.74
C ASP A 133 10.64 -18.72 17.28
N CYS A 134 9.77 -19.15 18.21
CA CYS A 134 8.52 -19.83 17.88
C CYS A 134 7.46 -19.58 18.96
N VAL A 135 6.19 -19.81 18.60
CA VAL A 135 5.03 -19.71 19.52
C VAL A 135 4.23 -21.00 19.42
N LEU A 136 3.96 -21.59 20.57
CA LEU A 136 3.15 -22.79 20.71
C LEU A 136 1.78 -22.48 21.28
N PRO A 137 0.72 -23.19 20.84
CA PRO A 137 -0.61 -23.00 21.39
C PRO A 137 -0.70 -23.48 22.84
N PRO A 138 -1.66 -22.95 23.62
CA PRO A 138 -1.75 -23.22 25.06
C PRO A 138 -2.24 -24.63 25.42
N ASP A 139 -2.77 -25.40 24.48
CA ASP A 139 -3.24 -26.77 24.65
C ASP A 139 -2.10 -27.80 24.84
N LEU A 140 -0.85 -27.36 24.70
CA LEU A 140 0.33 -28.20 24.96
C LEU A 140 0.81 -28.16 26.42
N LEU A 141 0.13 -27.43 27.30
CA LEU A 141 0.45 -27.39 28.73
C LEU A 141 0.04 -28.70 29.42
N ASN A 142 0.92 -29.18 30.31
CA ASN A 142 0.58 -30.26 31.24
C ASN A 142 -0.19 -29.75 32.47
N VAL A 143 -0.55 -30.66 33.38
CA VAL A 143 -1.27 -30.35 34.63
C VAL A 143 -0.46 -29.46 35.59
N ASP A 144 0.89 -29.47 35.49
CA ASP A 144 1.79 -28.68 36.33
C ASP A 144 2.00 -27.27 35.76
N GLY A 145 1.51 -27.03 34.55
CA GLY A 145 1.59 -25.73 33.85
C GLY A 145 2.83 -25.55 33.01
N ASP A 146 3.61 -26.61 32.79
CA ASP A 146 4.75 -26.64 31.89
C ASP A 146 4.38 -27.23 30.52
N ILE A 147 5.20 -27.00 29.51
CA ILE A 147 4.96 -27.48 28.14
C ILE A 147 5.71 -28.80 27.95
N VAL A 148 4.99 -29.85 27.54
CA VAL A 148 5.58 -31.14 27.21
C VAL A 148 5.54 -31.40 25.72
N LEU A 149 6.69 -31.59 25.10
CA LEU A 149 6.85 -31.77 23.66
C LEU A 149 7.37 -33.15 23.31
N PHE A 150 6.66 -33.84 22.43
CA PHE A 150 7.04 -35.13 21.85
C PHE A 150 7.67 -35.01 20.44
N SER A 151 7.77 -33.82 19.92
CA SER A 151 8.39 -33.55 18.61
C SER A 151 9.06 -32.18 18.59
N PRO A 152 10.19 -32.04 17.86
CA PRO A 152 10.82 -30.76 17.70
C PRO A 152 9.91 -29.75 17.01
N VAL A 153 9.98 -28.49 17.45
CA VAL A 153 9.22 -27.38 16.86
C VAL A 153 10.05 -26.73 15.77
N LYS A 154 9.40 -26.37 14.67
CA LYS A 154 10.06 -25.62 13.60
C LYS A 154 10.29 -24.18 14.05
N ARG A 155 11.46 -23.66 13.72
CA ARG A 155 11.76 -22.24 13.88
C ARG A 155 10.69 -21.41 13.19
N TRP A 156 10.28 -20.33 13.83
CA TRP A 156 9.24 -19.39 13.37
C TRP A 156 7.81 -19.98 13.30
N ALA A 157 7.58 -21.18 13.83
CA ALA A 157 6.21 -21.67 13.98
C ALA A 157 5.40 -20.72 14.87
N GLY A 158 4.19 -20.36 14.45
CA GLY A 158 3.32 -19.43 15.17
C GLY A 158 3.81 -17.97 15.23
N ALA A 159 4.88 -17.62 14.49
CA ALA A 159 5.42 -16.26 14.41
C ALA A 159 5.28 -15.68 13.01
N ARG A 160 5.02 -14.37 12.91
CA ARG A 160 5.05 -13.58 11.69
C ARG A 160 6.31 -12.72 11.70
N LEU A 161 7.20 -12.98 10.77
CA LEU A 161 8.49 -12.33 10.72
C LEU A 161 8.40 -10.87 10.28
N ALA A 162 9.30 -10.05 10.81
CA ALA A 162 9.54 -8.74 10.23
C ALA A 162 9.83 -8.87 8.71
N GLY A 163 9.22 -8.02 7.90
CA GLY A 163 9.40 -8.04 6.45
C GLY A 163 8.76 -9.22 5.71
N SER A 164 7.93 -10.05 6.39
CA SER A 164 7.32 -11.21 5.73
C SER A 164 6.26 -10.85 4.69
N ASP A 165 5.69 -9.67 4.73
CA ASP A 165 4.73 -9.18 3.74
C ASP A 165 5.47 -8.40 2.65
N TYR A 166 6.29 -7.43 3.07
CA TYR A 166 7.12 -6.60 2.19
C TYR A 166 8.43 -6.25 2.90
N GLY A 167 9.54 -6.44 2.20
CA GLY A 167 10.86 -5.97 2.65
C GLY A 167 11.05 -4.49 2.32
N ARG A 168 11.86 -3.80 3.11
CA ARG A 168 12.26 -2.41 2.85
C ARG A 168 12.81 -2.24 1.43
N GLY A 169 12.30 -1.26 0.70
CA GLY A 169 12.69 -0.98 -0.69
C GLY A 169 11.97 -1.84 -1.73
N GLU A 170 11.15 -2.79 -1.33
CA GLU A 170 10.32 -3.56 -2.25
C GLU A 170 9.24 -2.68 -2.89
N VAL A 171 8.92 -2.93 -4.17
CA VAL A 171 7.89 -2.18 -4.90
C VAL A 171 6.51 -2.62 -4.43
N LEU A 172 5.78 -1.73 -3.76
CA LEU A 172 4.40 -1.94 -3.34
C LEU A 172 3.41 -1.67 -4.47
N VAL A 173 3.65 -0.61 -5.23
CA VAL A 173 2.79 -0.19 -6.34
C VAL A 173 3.65 0.28 -7.50
N ARG A 174 3.38 -0.22 -8.70
CA ARG A 174 4.10 0.19 -9.92
C ARG A 174 3.51 1.46 -10.53
N ASN A 175 4.35 2.25 -11.17
CA ASN A 175 3.96 3.40 -11.97
C ASN A 175 2.81 3.04 -12.93
N GLY A 176 1.81 3.92 -13.06
CA GLY A 176 0.64 3.74 -13.90
C GLY A 176 -0.48 2.91 -13.27
N THR A 177 -0.27 2.31 -12.09
CA THR A 177 -1.31 1.53 -11.41
C THR A 177 -2.41 2.45 -10.89
N ILE A 178 -3.67 2.10 -11.16
CA ILE A 178 -4.84 2.78 -10.60
C ILE A 178 -5.05 2.29 -9.16
N LEU A 179 -5.10 3.21 -8.22
CA LEU A 179 -5.26 2.93 -6.81
C LEU A 179 -6.70 2.50 -6.49
N HIS A 180 -6.87 1.27 -6.03
CA HIS A 180 -8.14 0.78 -5.49
C HIS A 180 -8.05 0.63 -3.95
N PRO A 181 -9.17 0.46 -3.21
CA PRO A 181 -9.17 0.44 -1.75
C PRO A 181 -8.19 -0.57 -1.13
N GLY A 182 -7.98 -1.74 -1.75
CA GLY A 182 -7.02 -2.73 -1.28
C GLY A 182 -5.58 -2.22 -1.33
N ILE A 183 -5.18 -1.52 -2.40
CA ILE A 183 -3.85 -0.90 -2.50
C ILE A 183 -3.72 0.23 -1.46
N ILE A 184 -4.77 1.03 -1.26
CA ILE A 184 -4.78 2.06 -0.21
C ILE A 184 -4.48 1.47 1.17
N SER A 185 -5.07 0.31 1.49
CA SER A 185 -4.81 -0.39 2.75
C SER A 185 -3.36 -0.86 2.87
N VAL A 186 -2.76 -1.33 1.78
CA VAL A 186 -1.34 -1.72 1.75
C VAL A 186 -0.45 -0.51 2.00
N LEU A 187 -0.67 0.60 1.30
CA LEU A 187 0.10 1.84 1.46
C LEU A 187 -0.01 2.38 2.89
N ALA A 188 -1.23 2.41 3.44
CA ALA A 188 -1.45 2.84 4.82
C ALA A 188 -0.75 1.93 5.84
N SER A 189 -0.77 0.59 5.64
CA SER A 189 -0.06 -0.36 6.52
C SER A 189 1.47 -0.22 6.44
N ALA A 190 1.98 0.25 5.31
CA ALA A 190 3.38 0.57 5.11
C ALA A 190 3.76 1.97 5.64
N GLY A 191 2.82 2.73 6.23
CA GLY A 191 3.06 4.06 6.77
C GLY A 191 3.31 5.13 5.70
N ILE A 192 2.73 4.95 4.49
CA ILE A 192 2.83 5.92 3.41
C ILE A 192 1.58 6.81 3.47
N ASP A 193 1.80 8.10 3.70
CA ASP A 193 0.71 9.07 3.88
C ASP A 193 0.31 9.74 2.57
N GLU A 194 1.27 9.94 1.65
CA GLU A 194 1.07 10.63 0.37
C GLU A 194 1.67 9.85 -0.80
N VAL A 195 1.09 10.01 -1.99
CA VAL A 195 1.59 9.45 -3.25
C VAL A 195 1.47 10.46 -4.37
N PHE A 196 2.40 10.39 -5.33
CA PHE A 196 2.32 11.19 -6.55
C PHE A 196 1.41 10.51 -7.56
N VAL A 197 0.33 11.20 -7.92
CA VAL A 197 -0.69 10.69 -8.84
C VAL A 197 -0.98 11.68 -9.96
N ARG A 198 -1.52 11.19 -11.06
CA ARG A 198 -2.09 12.06 -12.11
C ARG A 198 -3.52 12.43 -11.73
N PRO A 199 -3.81 13.73 -11.57
CA PRO A 199 -5.18 14.17 -11.31
C PRO A 199 -6.06 13.90 -12.56
N ARG A 200 -7.36 13.75 -12.33
CA ARG A 200 -8.30 13.62 -13.43
C ARG A 200 -8.34 14.91 -14.22
N PRO A 201 -8.17 14.88 -15.57
CA PRO A 201 -8.23 16.08 -16.36
C PRO A 201 -9.64 16.68 -16.33
N LYS A 202 -9.72 18.01 -16.32
CA LYS A 202 -10.99 18.70 -16.51
C LYS A 202 -11.22 18.83 -18.01
N VAL A 203 -12.23 18.17 -18.53
CA VAL A 203 -12.58 18.19 -19.94
C VAL A 203 -13.79 19.09 -20.15
N VAL A 204 -13.68 20.02 -21.10
CA VAL A 204 -14.78 20.87 -21.55
C VAL A 204 -15.12 20.48 -22.99
N ILE A 205 -16.35 20.07 -23.24
CA ILE A 205 -16.84 19.71 -24.56
C ILE A 205 -17.65 20.88 -25.10
N VAL A 206 -17.24 21.43 -26.23
CA VAL A 206 -17.94 22.51 -26.91
C VAL A 206 -18.56 21.97 -28.21
N ALA A 207 -19.90 21.89 -28.25
CA ALA A 207 -20.62 21.49 -29.44
C ALA A 207 -20.96 22.71 -30.28
N VAL A 208 -20.39 22.77 -31.49
CA VAL A 208 -20.61 23.87 -32.45
C VAL A 208 -21.58 23.37 -33.52
N ARG A 209 -22.65 24.12 -33.78
CA ARG A 209 -23.69 23.81 -34.79
C ARG A 209 -24.43 22.49 -34.55
N ALA A 210 -24.49 22.00 -33.32
CA ALA A 210 -25.30 20.85 -32.95
C ALA A 210 -26.74 21.31 -32.63
N ASP A 211 -27.75 20.56 -33.09
CA ASP A 211 -29.11 20.72 -32.63
C ASP A 211 -29.27 20.25 -31.18
N GLU A 212 -30.45 20.44 -30.57
CA GLU A 212 -30.70 20.06 -29.17
C GLU A 212 -30.54 18.57 -28.90
N ASP A 213 -30.97 17.71 -29.84
CA ASP A 213 -30.88 16.24 -29.71
C ASP A 213 -29.42 15.77 -29.76
N GLN A 214 -28.62 16.33 -30.66
CA GLN A 214 -27.18 16.03 -30.77
C GLN A 214 -26.41 16.51 -29.55
N ARG A 215 -26.77 17.66 -28.96
CA ARG A 215 -26.17 18.15 -27.71
C ARG A 215 -26.48 17.21 -26.54
N ALA A 216 -27.74 16.77 -26.41
CA ALA A 216 -28.14 15.84 -25.37
C ALA A 216 -27.41 14.48 -25.50
N GLU A 217 -27.21 13.99 -26.71
CA GLU A 217 -26.46 12.76 -26.96
C GLU A 217 -24.97 12.91 -26.61
N ILE A 218 -24.33 14.02 -26.98
CA ILE A 218 -22.92 14.32 -26.63
C ILE A 218 -22.74 14.38 -25.13
N GLU A 219 -23.62 15.10 -24.42
CA GLU A 219 -23.58 15.18 -22.94
C GLU A 219 -23.76 13.81 -22.28
N ARG A 220 -24.66 13.00 -22.77
CA ARG A 220 -24.88 11.64 -22.26
C ARG A 220 -23.64 10.76 -22.42
N LYS A 221 -23.01 10.78 -23.60
CA LYS A 221 -21.78 10.03 -23.87
C LYS A 221 -20.59 10.53 -23.05
N ALA A 222 -20.49 11.82 -22.81
CA ALA A 222 -19.43 12.42 -22.00
C ALA A 222 -19.53 12.06 -20.51
N ARG A 223 -20.74 11.81 -19.98
CA ARG A 223 -20.97 11.40 -18.58
C ARG A 223 -20.80 9.90 -18.35
N ALA A 224 -20.84 9.09 -19.42
CA ALA A 224 -20.78 7.63 -19.34
C ALA A 224 -19.33 7.08 -19.33
N ASN A 225 -18.33 7.90 -19.62
CA ASN A 225 -16.90 7.63 -19.59
C ASN A 225 -16.22 8.39 -18.44
#